data_68b242e5452f6844268ebc55447af2da
#
_entry.id   68b242e5452f6844268ebc55447af2da
#
_cell.length_a   1.000
_cell.length_b   1.000
_cell.length_c   1.000
_cell.angle_alpha   90.00
_cell.angle_beta   90.00
_cell.angle_gamma   90.00
#
_symmetry.space_group_name_H-M   'P 1'
#
loop_
_entity.id
_entity.type
_entity.pdbx_description
1 polymer ?
#
loop_
_entity_poly.entity_id
_entity_poly.type
_entity_poly.pdbx_seq_one_letter_code
_entity_poly.pdbx_strand_id
1 'polypeptide(L)'
;MSLRQIVLDTETTGLDWRRGDRVIEVACIEMVERKFTGRHFHRYINPERDIDAGAQAVHGLTVEFLSDKPKFAEIAGRSCA
;
A
#
# COMPACT_ATOMS: atom_id res chain seq x y z
N MET A 1 10.99 22.53 -18.14
CA MET A 1 9.85 21.82 -17.50
C MET A 1 10.38 20.66 -16.67
N SER A 2 10.01 20.60 -15.41
CA SER A 2 10.44 19.51 -14.53
C SER A 2 9.67 18.24 -14.80
N LEU A 3 10.35 17.11 -14.83
CA LEU A 3 9.73 15.79 -14.91
C LEU A 3 9.44 15.30 -13.49
N ARG A 4 8.15 15.20 -13.13
CA ARG A 4 7.69 14.65 -11.86
C ARG A 4 7.23 13.22 -12.05
N GLN A 5 7.72 12.33 -11.21
CA GLN A 5 7.36 10.92 -11.22
C GLN A 5 6.93 10.48 -9.83
N ILE A 6 5.95 9.59 -9.78
CA ILE A 6 5.53 8.93 -8.54
C ILE A 6 5.85 7.45 -8.69
N VAL A 7 6.68 6.93 -7.79
CA VAL A 7 6.96 5.50 -7.70
C VAL A 7 5.98 4.92 -6.69
N LEU A 8 5.17 3.97 -7.14
CA LEU A 8 4.12 3.33 -6.34
C LEU A 8 4.45 1.87 -6.10
N ASP A 9 4.34 1.42 -4.87
CA ASP A 9 4.45 0.02 -4.50
C ASP A 9 3.31 -0.37 -3.58
N THR A 10 2.78 -1.59 -3.73
CA THR A 10 1.67 -2.08 -2.91
C THR A 10 1.90 -3.53 -2.50
N GLU A 11 1.35 -3.89 -1.34
CA GLU A 11 1.21 -5.27 -0.90
C GLU A 11 -0.27 -5.59 -0.70
N THR A 12 -0.65 -6.85 -0.85
CA THR A 12 -2.05 -7.28 -0.85
C THR A 12 -2.27 -8.51 0.01
N THR A 13 -3.54 -8.83 0.28
CA THR A 13 -3.91 -10.07 0.99
C THR A 13 -3.74 -11.30 0.11
N GLY A 14 -3.67 -11.14 -1.21
CA GLY A 14 -3.51 -12.21 -2.18
C GLY A 14 -3.52 -11.66 -3.59
N LEU A 15 -3.55 -12.55 -4.58
CA LEU A 15 -3.40 -12.19 -5.99
C LEU A 15 -4.70 -12.08 -6.77
N ASP A 16 -5.84 -12.36 -6.15
CA ASP A 16 -7.12 -12.39 -6.87
C ASP A 16 -8.13 -11.42 -6.25
N TRP A 17 -8.20 -10.22 -6.83
CA TRP A 17 -9.14 -9.19 -6.41
C TRP A 17 -10.61 -9.64 -6.55
N ARG A 18 -10.91 -10.58 -7.48
CA ARG A 18 -12.26 -11.12 -7.67
C ARG A 18 -12.70 -11.98 -6.51
N ARG A 19 -11.74 -12.56 -5.77
CA ARG A 19 -12.01 -13.32 -4.55
C ARG A 19 -12.02 -12.40 -3.32
N GLY A 20 -11.90 -11.08 -3.52
CA GLY A 20 -11.94 -10.10 -2.46
C GLY A 20 -10.58 -9.76 -1.87
N ASP A 21 -9.49 -10.09 -2.56
CA ASP A 21 -8.16 -9.68 -2.08
C ASP A 21 -8.02 -8.16 -2.12
N ARG A 22 -7.34 -7.62 -1.12
CA ARG A 22 -7.28 -6.18 -0.88
C ARG A 22 -5.85 -5.71 -0.64
N VAL A 23 -5.61 -4.45 -0.94
CA VAL A 23 -4.34 -3.77 -0.65
C VAL A 23 -4.21 -3.60 0.86
N ILE A 24 -3.04 -3.94 1.40
CA ILE A 24 -2.73 -3.82 2.84
C ILE A 24 -1.57 -2.87 3.14
N GLU A 25 -0.79 -2.53 2.12
CA GLU A 25 0.29 -1.56 2.25
C GLU A 25 0.39 -0.77 0.96
N VAL A 26 0.55 0.55 1.09
CA VAL A 26 0.77 1.46 -0.05
C VAL A 26 1.97 2.33 0.28
N ALA A 27 2.92 2.40 -0.63
CA ALA A 27 4.06 3.30 -0.53
C ALA A 27 4.20 4.09 -1.82
N CYS A 28 4.37 5.40 -1.70
CA CYS A 28 4.62 6.29 -2.84
C CYS A 28 5.81 7.16 -2.54
N ILE A 29 6.64 7.38 -3.54
CA ILE A 29 7.83 8.21 -3.45
C ILE A 29 7.81 9.20 -4.62
N GLU A 30 8.03 10.47 -4.33
CA GLU A 30 8.12 11.49 -5.37
C GLU A 30 9.55 11.63 -5.87
N MET A 31 9.69 11.73 -7.18
CA MET A 31 10.93 12.07 -7.86
C MET A 31 10.70 13.27 -8.78
N VAL A 32 11.65 14.18 -8.81
CA VAL A 32 11.66 15.28 -9.76
C VAL A 32 13.02 15.29 -10.44
N GLU A 33 13.02 15.29 -11.77
CA GLU A 33 14.23 15.25 -12.59
C GLU A 33 15.17 14.11 -12.19
N ARG A 34 14.57 12.91 -11.93
CA ARG A 34 15.27 11.68 -11.55
C ARG A 34 15.94 11.72 -10.18
N LYS A 35 15.54 12.66 -9.32
CA LYS A 35 16.04 12.76 -7.96
C LYS A 35 14.88 12.65 -6.97
N PHE A 36 15.11 11.96 -5.85
CA PHE A 36 14.13 11.89 -4.77
C PHE A 36 14.00 13.27 -4.13
N THR A 37 12.76 13.70 -3.89
CA THR A 37 12.46 15.00 -3.28
C THR A 37 12.37 14.93 -1.75
N GLY A 38 12.31 13.71 -1.20
CA GLY A 38 12.03 13.50 0.22
C GLY A 38 10.55 13.39 0.53
N ARG A 39 9.68 13.72 -0.44
CA ARG A 39 8.24 13.56 -0.26
C ARG A 39 7.87 12.11 -0.47
N HIS A 40 7.17 11.54 0.51
CA HIS A 40 6.71 10.16 0.43
C HIS A 40 5.40 10.00 1.18
N PHE A 41 4.69 8.92 0.83
CA PHE A 41 3.46 8.51 1.50
C PHE A 41 3.58 7.01 1.75
N HIS A 42 3.30 6.59 2.99
CA HIS A 42 3.33 5.17 3.34
C HIS A 42 2.22 4.90 4.33
N ARG A 43 1.38 3.90 4.03
CA ARG A 43 0.28 3.51 4.92
C ARG A 43 0.12 2.01 4.92
N TYR A 44 -0.16 1.48 6.10
CA TYR A 44 -0.71 0.15 6.27
C TYR A 44 -2.23 0.25 6.37
N ILE A 45 -2.92 -0.78 5.89
CA ILE A 45 -4.37 -0.78 5.78
C ILE A 45 -4.92 -2.05 6.42
N ASN A 46 -5.97 -1.90 7.24
CA ASN A 46 -6.71 -3.05 7.75
C ASN A 46 -7.59 -3.61 6.63
N PRO A 47 -7.32 -4.83 6.13
CA PRO A 47 -8.06 -5.40 5.01
C PRO A 47 -9.44 -5.92 5.40
N GLU A 48 -9.73 -6.08 6.70
CA GLU A 48 -10.98 -6.66 7.21
C GLU A 48 -11.21 -8.09 6.70
N ARG A 49 -10.13 -8.83 6.44
CA ARG A 49 -10.16 -10.21 5.99
C ARG A 49 -8.84 -10.88 6.29
N ASP A 50 -8.81 -12.20 6.16
CA ASP A 50 -7.58 -12.97 6.30
C ASP A 50 -6.60 -12.69 5.16
N ILE A 51 -5.33 -12.87 5.44
CA ILE A 51 -4.25 -12.73 4.47
C ILE A 51 -3.91 -14.11 3.93
N ASP A 52 -3.83 -14.22 2.60
CA ASP A 52 -3.39 -15.46 1.96
C ASP A 52 -1.98 -15.83 2.45
N ALA A 53 -1.79 -17.12 2.79
CA ALA A 53 -0.51 -17.59 3.35
C ALA A 53 0.67 -17.35 2.41
N GLY A 54 0.45 -17.48 1.10
CA GLY A 54 1.48 -17.20 0.11
C GLY A 54 1.89 -15.72 0.09
N ALA A 55 0.92 -14.82 0.20
CA ALA A 55 1.18 -13.38 0.26
C ALA A 55 1.92 -13.04 1.56
N GLN A 56 1.47 -13.58 2.70
CA GLN A 56 2.12 -13.33 3.98
C GLN A 56 3.56 -13.81 4.00
N ALA A 57 3.86 -14.92 3.34
CA ALA A 57 5.22 -15.44 3.23
C ALA A 57 6.15 -14.47 2.48
N VAL A 58 5.59 -13.67 1.57
CA VAL A 58 6.35 -12.67 0.80
C VAL A 58 6.59 -11.40 1.59
N HIS A 59 5.53 -10.80 2.17
CA HIS A 59 5.64 -9.47 2.81
C HIS A 59 5.73 -9.51 4.33
N GLY A 60 5.45 -10.65 4.97
CA GLY A 60 5.57 -10.81 6.41
C GLY A 60 4.54 -10.06 7.27
N LEU A 61 3.54 -9.43 6.67
CA LEU A 61 2.51 -8.71 7.39
C LEU A 61 1.43 -9.66 7.89
N THR A 62 0.95 -9.46 9.12
CA THR A 62 -0.04 -10.34 9.75
C THR A 62 -1.36 -9.61 9.96
N VAL A 63 -2.45 -10.38 10.07
CA VAL A 63 -3.77 -9.84 10.40
C VAL A 63 -3.72 -9.10 11.73
N GLU A 64 -3.02 -9.63 12.72
CA GLU A 64 -2.88 -9.02 14.04
C GLU A 64 -2.20 -7.66 13.96
N PHE A 65 -1.13 -7.56 13.17
CA PHE A 65 -0.43 -6.28 12.97
C PHE A 65 -1.34 -5.24 12.33
N LEU A 66 -2.18 -5.66 11.38
CA LEU A 66 -3.02 -4.75 10.61
C LEU A 66 -4.35 -4.44 11.30
N SER A 67 -4.70 -5.14 12.38
CA SER A 67 -6.01 -5.03 13.02
C SER A 67 -6.30 -3.63 13.59
N ASP A 68 -5.27 -2.88 13.95
CA ASP A 68 -5.39 -1.52 14.49
C ASP A 68 -5.16 -0.43 13.45
N LYS A 69 -4.96 -0.81 12.18
CA LYS A 69 -4.71 0.15 11.11
C LYS A 69 -6.02 0.67 10.53
N PRO A 70 -6.02 1.86 9.90
CA PRO A 70 -7.23 2.39 9.27
C PRO A 70 -7.67 1.52 8.10
N LYS A 71 -8.96 1.51 7.83
CA LYS A 71 -9.53 0.82 6.68
C LYS A 71 -9.26 1.63 5.42
N PHE A 72 -9.29 0.97 4.27
CA PHE A 72 -9.03 1.63 2.99
C PHE A 72 -9.93 2.87 2.78
N ALA A 73 -11.20 2.77 3.12
CA ALA A 73 -12.14 3.88 2.98
C ALA A 73 -11.74 5.13 3.76
N GLU A 74 -11.01 4.96 4.87
CA GLU A 74 -10.59 6.07 5.73
C GLU A 74 -9.42 6.85 5.12
N ILE A 75 -8.65 6.24 4.24
CA ILE A 75 -7.47 6.86 3.64
C ILE A 75 -7.57 7.07 2.14
N ALA A 76 -8.65 6.60 1.51
CA ALA A 76 -8.80 6.63 0.05
C ALA A 76 -8.78 8.05 -0.54
N GLY A 77 -9.15 9.06 0.23
CA GLY A 77 -9.09 10.45 -0.20
C GLY A 77 -7.71 11.10 -0.07
N ARG A 78 -6.72 10.38 0.47
CA ARG A 78 -5.37 10.89 0.72
C ARG A 78 -4.42 10.25 -0.28
N SER A 79 -4.21 10.95 -1.37
CA SER A 79 -3.42 10.46 -2.49
C SER A 79 -1.96 10.88 -2.40
N CYS A 80 -1.06 10.10 -3.00
CA CYS A 80 0.34 10.48 -3.22
C CYS A 80 0.50 11.45 -4.40
N ALA A 81 -0.51 11.61 -5.19
CA ALA A 81 -0.43 12.43 -6.40
C ALA A 81 -0.59 13.92 -6.14
#